data_4498ed2c3d803e6e6320617c78c35e8e
#
_entry.id   4498ed2c3d803e6e6320617c78c35e8e
#
_cell.length_a   1.000
_cell.length_b   1.000
_cell.length_c   1.000
_cell.angle_alpha   90.00
_cell.angle_beta   90.00
_cell.angle_gamma   90.00
#
_symmetry.space_group_name_H-M   'P 1'
#
loop_
_entity.id
_entity.type
_entity.pdbx_description
1 polymer ?
#
loop_
_entity_poly.entity_id
_entity_poly.type
_entity_poly.pdbx_seq_one_letter_code
_entity_poly.pdbx_strand_id
1 'polypeptide(L)'
;VADVFLKQLAHTFDEAAEAAPSMLLLDDMDKFSSDEFSTAAFTAVQSCIDKVQEKQVFVIATANNVEELPDSLLRCGRFDRQIKVQRPNCTDGEQIIRRYLSGKAPVPDISLSDLTQLLSHSSCAQVESALNEAAVYAAYERSGSITRVHLIHAVLKTIHHVPPEVYPVSEEQRKKAAFHEAGHAAMLVLVAPGSTAFVTLLYSPTSGSCYGFAYRNRPLGRRANILTFLSGKAAYELQFGRMGPGCNDDITRPAKLIRETAAELGSSGMLGVNVSGRYSDSEAGLLERETIVRAELERYLFEAKEMLASHRQMVQELAEALME
;
A
#
# COMPACT_ATOMS: atom_id res chain seq x y z
N VAL A 1 22.56 -21.11 17.43
CA VAL A 1 21.78 -19.85 17.61
C VAL A 1 20.42 -20.18 18.18
N ALA A 2 19.65 -21.13 17.60
CA ALA A 2 18.30 -21.49 18.04
C ALA A 2 18.25 -21.94 19.52
N ASP A 3 19.13 -22.84 19.95
CA ASP A 3 19.15 -23.34 21.33
C ASP A 3 19.43 -22.24 22.36
N VAL A 4 20.23 -21.24 22.01
CA VAL A 4 20.50 -20.09 22.87
C VAL A 4 19.26 -19.23 23.00
N PHE A 5 18.57 -18.96 21.89
CA PHE A 5 17.33 -18.21 21.89
C PHE A 5 16.23 -18.89 22.72
N LEU A 6 16.00 -20.20 22.52
CA LEU A 6 14.98 -20.96 23.26
C LEU A 6 15.25 -20.99 24.77
N LYS A 7 16.52 -21.11 25.17
CA LYS A 7 16.93 -21.04 26.59
C LYS A 7 16.72 -19.65 27.17
N GLN A 8 17.04 -18.60 26.40
CA GLN A 8 16.86 -17.22 26.84
C GLN A 8 15.37 -16.87 26.96
N LEU A 9 14.54 -17.32 26.02
CA LEU A 9 13.08 -17.17 26.07
C LEU A 9 12.53 -17.82 27.36
N ALA A 10 12.87 -19.08 27.62
CA ALA A 10 12.41 -19.77 28.81
C ALA A 10 12.87 -19.05 30.10
N HIS A 11 14.13 -18.59 30.15
CA HIS A 11 14.66 -17.84 31.27
C HIS A 11 13.89 -16.55 31.55
N THR A 12 13.57 -15.79 30.46
CA THR A 12 12.79 -14.54 30.58
C THR A 12 11.39 -14.79 31.15
N PHE A 13 10.74 -15.89 30.77
CA PHE A 13 9.46 -16.27 31.37
C PHE A 13 9.58 -16.68 32.84
N ASP A 14 10.64 -17.38 33.20
CA ASP A 14 10.93 -17.77 34.60
C ASP A 14 11.19 -16.53 35.47
N GLU A 15 11.99 -15.57 34.97
CA GLU A 15 12.21 -14.28 35.66
C GLU A 15 10.90 -13.49 35.82
N ALA A 16 10.05 -13.46 34.77
CA ALA A 16 8.74 -12.81 34.89
C ALA A 16 7.84 -13.47 35.93
N ALA A 17 7.89 -14.80 36.04
CA ALA A 17 7.13 -15.54 37.04
C ALA A 17 7.65 -15.31 38.49
N GLU A 18 8.96 -15.18 38.65
CA GLU A 18 9.58 -14.86 39.94
C GLU A 18 9.28 -13.43 40.39
N ALA A 19 9.21 -12.49 39.43
CA ALA A 19 8.90 -11.08 39.67
C ALA A 19 7.39 -10.77 39.71
N ALA A 20 6.51 -11.77 39.73
CA ALA A 20 5.08 -11.58 39.73
C ALA A 20 4.57 -10.71 40.90
N PRO A 21 3.64 -9.76 40.69
CA PRO A 21 2.92 -9.48 39.42
C PRO A 21 3.79 -8.76 38.41
N SER A 22 3.86 -9.27 37.18
CA SER A 22 4.76 -8.78 36.15
C SER A 22 4.07 -8.70 34.77
N MET A 23 4.69 -7.96 33.83
CA MET A 23 4.27 -7.87 32.45
C MET A 23 5.42 -8.26 31.54
N LEU A 24 5.15 -9.15 30.58
CA LEU A 24 6.10 -9.60 29.57
C LEU A 24 5.64 -9.16 28.20
N LEU A 25 6.51 -8.47 27.47
CA LEU A 25 6.26 -8.04 26.07
C LEU A 25 7.11 -8.89 25.13
N LEU A 26 6.43 -9.55 24.18
CA LEU A 26 7.02 -10.26 23.04
C LEU A 26 6.80 -9.42 21.79
N ASP A 27 7.83 -8.73 21.32
CA ASP A 27 7.71 -7.80 20.19
C ASP A 27 8.01 -8.49 18.87
N ASP A 28 7.24 -8.14 17.82
CA ASP A 28 7.41 -8.63 16.44
C ASP A 28 7.39 -10.17 16.31
N MET A 29 6.40 -10.83 16.90
CA MET A 29 6.29 -12.30 16.92
C MET A 29 6.19 -12.94 15.53
N ASP A 30 5.66 -12.23 14.54
CA ASP A 30 5.56 -12.67 13.14
C ASP A 30 6.93 -12.86 12.47
N LYS A 31 7.98 -12.22 12.98
CA LYS A 31 9.34 -12.44 12.45
C LYS A 31 9.86 -13.86 12.63
N PHE A 32 9.29 -14.61 13.58
CA PHE A 32 9.65 -16.03 13.75
C PHE A 32 9.14 -16.92 12.62
N SER A 33 8.14 -16.47 11.82
CA SER A 33 7.55 -17.26 10.73
C SER A 33 8.51 -17.47 9.55
N SER A 34 9.51 -16.62 9.39
CA SER A 34 10.42 -16.62 8.25
C SER A 34 11.60 -17.59 8.37
N ASP A 35 11.83 -18.22 9.52
CA ASP A 35 12.99 -19.05 9.80
C ASP A 35 12.67 -20.55 9.79
N GLU A 36 13.66 -21.39 9.46
CA GLU A 36 13.57 -22.86 9.56
C GLU A 36 13.23 -23.34 10.99
N PHE A 37 13.38 -22.45 11.99
CA PHE A 37 13.08 -22.71 13.40
C PHE A 37 11.70 -22.23 13.84
N SER A 38 10.87 -21.75 12.93
CA SER A 38 9.57 -21.15 13.26
C SER A 38 8.69 -22.04 14.14
N THR A 39 8.55 -23.33 13.80
CA THR A 39 7.76 -24.29 14.55
C THR A 39 8.30 -24.49 15.97
N ALA A 40 9.62 -24.58 16.15
CA ALA A 40 10.24 -24.76 17.47
C ALA A 40 10.08 -23.51 18.32
N ALA A 41 10.25 -22.31 17.74
CA ALA A 41 10.09 -21.04 18.43
C ALA A 41 8.64 -20.85 18.94
N PHE A 42 7.66 -21.05 18.07
CA PHE A 42 6.24 -20.93 18.45
C PHE A 42 5.84 -22.00 19.51
N THR A 43 6.33 -23.23 19.39
CA THR A 43 6.09 -24.28 20.37
C THR A 43 6.69 -23.92 21.74
N ALA A 44 7.89 -23.34 21.75
CA ALA A 44 8.53 -22.87 22.98
C ALA A 44 7.73 -21.73 23.63
N VAL A 45 7.28 -20.75 22.85
CA VAL A 45 6.42 -19.65 23.36
C VAL A 45 5.14 -20.22 23.95
N GLN A 46 4.47 -21.17 23.28
CA GLN A 46 3.26 -21.84 23.81
C GLN A 46 3.55 -22.49 25.17
N SER A 47 4.60 -23.30 25.24
CA SER A 47 4.99 -23.99 26.46
C SER A 47 5.32 -23.01 27.61
N CYS A 48 5.97 -21.89 27.29
CA CYS A 48 6.29 -20.88 28.30
C CYS A 48 5.03 -20.15 28.80
N ILE A 49 4.09 -19.79 27.88
CA ILE A 49 2.81 -19.18 28.28
C ILE A 49 2.03 -20.15 29.20
N ASP A 50 1.92 -21.42 28.79
CA ASP A 50 1.17 -22.43 29.56
C ASP A 50 1.76 -22.61 31.01
N LYS A 51 3.07 -22.45 31.17
CA LYS A 51 3.73 -22.53 32.50
C LYS A 51 3.41 -21.35 33.41
N VAL A 52 3.11 -20.18 32.84
CA VAL A 52 2.87 -18.95 33.62
C VAL A 52 1.38 -18.62 33.78
N GLN A 53 0.47 -19.44 33.25
CA GLN A 53 -0.98 -19.21 33.32
C GLN A 53 -1.52 -18.98 34.73
N GLU A 54 -1.01 -19.76 35.72
CA GLU A 54 -1.41 -19.64 37.12
C GLU A 54 -0.60 -18.59 37.89
N LYS A 55 0.33 -17.94 37.21
CA LYS A 55 1.15 -16.86 37.79
C LYS A 55 0.52 -15.51 37.41
N GLN A 56 0.77 -14.50 38.23
CA GLN A 56 0.35 -13.15 37.94
C GLN A 56 1.28 -12.49 36.88
N VAL A 57 1.41 -13.13 35.73
CA VAL A 57 2.21 -12.64 34.59
C VAL A 57 1.26 -12.27 33.45
N PHE A 58 1.28 -11.01 33.02
CA PHE A 58 0.49 -10.55 31.89
C PHE A 58 1.37 -10.54 30.65
N VAL A 59 1.06 -11.40 29.67
CA VAL A 59 1.84 -11.53 28.45
C VAL A 59 1.18 -10.72 27.33
N ILE A 60 1.94 -9.82 26.72
CA ILE A 60 1.56 -9.04 25.54
C ILE A 60 2.45 -9.47 24.38
N ALA A 61 1.87 -9.62 23.20
CA ALA A 61 2.62 -9.83 21.98
C ALA A 61 2.23 -8.79 20.92
N THR A 62 3.19 -8.38 20.10
CA THR A 62 2.93 -7.61 18.88
C THR A 62 3.22 -8.44 17.66
N ALA A 63 2.48 -8.20 16.57
CA ALA A 63 2.72 -8.79 15.27
C ALA A 63 2.23 -7.82 14.18
N ASN A 64 2.94 -7.72 13.06
CA ASN A 64 2.50 -6.97 11.89
C ASN A 64 1.49 -7.78 11.07
N ASN A 65 1.65 -9.11 11.03
CA ASN A 65 0.76 -10.03 10.35
C ASN A 65 0.34 -11.16 11.28
N VAL A 66 -0.90 -11.11 11.78
CA VAL A 66 -1.43 -12.14 12.67
C VAL A 66 -1.64 -13.49 11.97
N GLU A 67 -1.81 -13.49 10.65
CA GLU A 67 -2.01 -14.72 9.85
C GLU A 67 -0.75 -15.59 9.80
N GLU A 68 0.42 -15.03 10.11
CA GLU A 68 1.68 -15.77 10.22
C GLU A 68 1.86 -16.48 11.56
N LEU A 69 1.02 -16.15 12.55
CA LEU A 69 1.05 -16.82 13.83
C LEU A 69 0.20 -18.11 13.79
N PRO A 70 0.68 -19.22 14.37
CA PRO A 70 -0.10 -20.46 14.41
C PRO A 70 -1.38 -20.30 15.25
N ASP A 71 -2.47 -20.85 14.77
CA ASP A 71 -3.79 -20.84 15.44
C ASP A 71 -3.71 -21.31 16.91
N SER A 72 -2.76 -22.18 17.22
CA SER A 72 -2.54 -22.69 18.55
C SER A 72 -2.11 -21.63 19.57
N LEU A 73 -1.50 -20.53 19.13
CA LEU A 73 -1.18 -19.36 19.96
C LEU A 73 -2.38 -18.43 20.16
N LEU A 74 -3.29 -18.41 19.22
CA LEU A 74 -4.45 -17.51 19.18
C LEU A 74 -5.70 -18.08 19.87
N ARG A 75 -5.55 -19.25 20.54
CA ARG A 75 -6.64 -19.92 21.27
C ARG A 75 -6.77 -19.40 22.71
N CYS A 76 -7.97 -19.65 23.29
CA CYS A 76 -8.24 -19.35 24.70
C CYS A 76 -7.17 -19.91 25.64
N GLY A 77 -6.79 -19.11 26.62
CA GLY A 77 -5.73 -19.45 27.58
C GLY A 77 -4.33 -19.03 27.14
N ARG A 78 -4.16 -18.43 25.96
CA ARG A 78 -2.89 -17.88 25.47
C ARG A 78 -3.10 -16.42 25.02
N PHE A 79 -3.11 -16.14 23.71
CA PHE A 79 -3.45 -14.81 23.17
C PHE A 79 -4.93 -14.77 22.80
N ASP A 80 -5.80 -14.86 23.77
CA ASP A 80 -7.25 -14.90 23.61
C ASP A 80 -7.88 -13.53 23.33
N ARG A 81 -7.16 -12.45 23.55
CA ARG A 81 -7.57 -11.10 23.22
C ARG A 81 -6.68 -10.49 22.16
N GLN A 82 -7.26 -10.27 20.97
CA GLN A 82 -6.58 -9.62 19.85
C GLN A 82 -7.07 -8.18 19.71
N ILE A 83 -6.14 -7.24 19.61
CA ILE A 83 -6.41 -5.82 19.39
C ILE A 83 -5.79 -5.43 18.05
N LYS A 84 -6.63 -5.18 17.05
CA LYS A 84 -6.17 -4.73 15.74
C LYS A 84 -5.95 -3.22 15.76
N VAL A 85 -4.68 -2.80 15.71
CA VAL A 85 -4.31 -1.40 15.53
C VAL A 85 -4.39 -1.06 14.04
N GLN A 86 -5.34 -0.21 13.68
CA GLN A 86 -5.51 0.23 12.30
C GLN A 86 -4.59 1.42 11.99
N ARG A 87 -4.32 1.64 10.70
CA ARG A 87 -3.66 2.87 10.26
C ARG A 87 -4.52 4.07 10.63
N PRO A 88 -3.90 5.23 10.95
CA PRO A 88 -4.64 6.42 11.32
C PRO A 88 -5.68 6.82 10.28
N ASN A 89 -6.87 7.18 10.72
CA ASN A 89 -7.86 7.86 9.89
C ASN A 89 -7.49 9.34 9.72
N CYS A 90 -8.24 10.09 8.92
CA CYS A 90 -7.93 11.50 8.65
C CYS A 90 -7.88 12.35 9.93
N THR A 91 -8.79 12.13 10.88
CA THR A 91 -8.85 12.90 12.13
C THR A 91 -7.67 12.58 13.05
N ASP A 92 -7.37 11.30 13.22
CA ASP A 92 -6.22 10.85 14.01
C ASP A 92 -4.91 11.26 13.34
N GLY A 93 -4.86 11.20 12.00
CA GLY A 93 -3.74 11.62 11.17
C GLY A 93 -3.34 13.06 11.43
N GLU A 94 -4.30 13.99 11.52
CA GLU A 94 -4.01 15.39 11.85
C GLU A 94 -3.35 15.55 13.23
N GLN A 95 -3.83 14.84 14.24
CA GLN A 95 -3.27 14.91 15.59
C GLN A 95 -1.83 14.33 15.61
N ILE A 96 -1.61 13.23 14.93
CA ILE A 96 -0.29 12.59 14.81
C ILE A 96 0.69 13.52 14.09
N ILE A 97 0.29 14.11 12.97
CA ILE A 97 1.11 15.05 12.22
C ILE A 97 1.44 16.28 13.06
N ARG A 98 0.47 16.86 13.76
CA ARG A 98 0.71 17.98 14.69
C ARG A 98 1.77 17.63 15.74
N ARG A 99 1.70 16.43 16.31
CA ARG A 99 2.66 15.95 17.29
C ARG A 99 4.06 15.83 16.70
N TYR A 100 4.20 15.26 15.50
CA TYR A 100 5.49 15.11 14.84
C TYR A 100 6.07 16.44 14.31
N LEU A 101 5.24 17.40 13.99
CA LEU A 101 5.68 18.76 13.62
C LEU A 101 6.01 19.63 14.83
N SER A 102 5.61 19.26 16.02
CA SER A 102 5.94 19.99 17.25
C SER A 102 7.46 20.06 17.45
N GLY A 103 8.00 21.26 17.46
CA GLY A 103 9.44 21.50 17.56
C GLY A 103 10.24 21.42 16.25
N LYS A 104 9.56 21.19 15.10
CA LYS A 104 10.19 21.24 13.77
C LYS A 104 9.97 22.60 13.08
N ALA A 105 10.68 22.82 11.97
CA ALA A 105 10.48 23.99 11.14
C ALA A 105 9.02 24.10 10.64
N PRO A 106 8.45 25.29 10.55
CA PRO A 106 7.07 25.48 10.10
C PRO A 106 6.90 25.00 8.65
N VAL A 107 5.66 24.65 8.28
CA VAL A 107 5.26 24.25 6.93
C VAL A 107 4.21 25.26 6.44
N PRO A 108 4.63 26.46 5.96
CA PRO A 108 3.71 27.56 5.72
C PRO A 108 2.87 27.43 4.45
N ASP A 109 3.34 26.68 3.46
CA ASP A 109 2.75 26.57 2.11
C ASP A 109 1.82 25.37 1.93
N ILE A 110 1.51 24.63 2.99
CA ILE A 110 0.58 23.51 2.96
C ILE A 110 -0.34 23.52 4.19
N SER A 111 -1.62 23.36 3.98
CA SER A 111 -2.55 23.22 5.09
C SER A 111 -2.35 21.85 5.79
N LEU A 112 -2.71 21.79 7.09
CA LEU A 112 -2.66 20.52 7.81
C LEU A 112 -3.57 19.45 7.18
N SER A 113 -4.71 19.86 6.63
CA SER A 113 -5.63 18.99 5.90
C SER A 113 -4.96 18.41 4.65
N ASP A 114 -4.27 19.23 3.85
CA ASP A 114 -3.57 18.76 2.65
C ASP A 114 -2.40 17.85 3.01
N LEU A 115 -1.69 18.16 4.09
CA LEU A 115 -0.62 17.31 4.61
C LEU A 115 -1.15 15.95 5.08
N THR A 116 -2.31 15.95 5.75
CA THR A 116 -2.99 14.71 6.17
C THR A 116 -3.44 13.90 4.96
N GLN A 117 -3.92 14.56 3.91
CA GLN A 117 -4.26 13.88 2.65
C GLN A 117 -3.02 13.29 1.98
N LEU A 118 -1.92 14.03 1.93
CA LEU A 118 -0.66 13.58 1.34
C LEU A 118 -0.09 12.35 2.06
N LEU A 119 -0.22 12.29 3.39
CA LEU A 119 0.28 11.21 4.24
C LEU A 119 -0.80 10.16 4.58
N SER A 120 -1.97 10.22 3.94
CA SER A 120 -3.06 9.27 4.19
C SER A 120 -2.64 7.83 3.88
N HIS A 121 -3.23 6.87 4.60
CA HIS A 121 -2.89 5.44 4.52
C HIS A 121 -1.45 5.06 4.92
N SER A 122 -0.64 6.01 5.39
CA SER A 122 0.69 5.72 5.92
C SER A 122 0.61 5.25 7.37
N SER A 123 1.56 4.42 7.79
CA SER A 123 1.73 4.10 9.20
C SER A 123 2.32 5.32 9.95
N CYS A 124 2.19 5.35 11.28
CA CYS A 124 2.79 6.42 12.09
C CYS A 124 4.30 6.53 11.85
N ALA A 125 5.00 5.41 11.71
CA ALA A 125 6.43 5.37 11.40
C ALA A 125 6.74 5.95 10.01
N GLN A 126 5.90 5.68 9.00
CA GLN A 126 6.05 6.28 7.67
C GLN A 126 5.80 7.80 7.70
N VAL A 127 4.79 8.26 8.44
CA VAL A 127 4.52 9.68 8.64
C VAL A 127 5.73 10.38 9.27
N GLU A 128 6.27 9.80 10.35
CA GLU A 128 7.45 10.33 11.03
C GLU A 128 8.66 10.38 10.10
N SER A 129 8.94 9.29 9.40
CA SER A 129 10.05 9.18 8.44
C SER A 129 9.94 10.24 7.33
N ALA A 130 8.75 10.41 6.74
CA ALA A 130 8.52 11.40 5.69
C ALA A 130 8.71 12.84 6.20
N LEU A 131 8.21 13.16 7.39
CA LEU A 131 8.38 14.50 7.99
C LEU A 131 9.83 14.78 8.38
N ASN A 132 10.57 13.78 8.86
CA ASN A 132 12.00 13.91 9.15
C ASN A 132 12.80 14.10 7.85
N GLU A 133 12.54 13.33 6.82
CA GLU A 133 13.20 13.47 5.52
C GLU A 133 12.91 14.83 4.87
N ALA A 134 11.68 15.33 4.95
CA ALA A 134 11.34 16.67 4.46
C ALA A 134 12.12 17.77 5.20
N ALA A 135 12.33 17.61 6.51
CA ALA A 135 13.17 18.52 7.29
C ALA A 135 14.64 18.45 6.86
N VAL A 136 15.16 17.26 6.51
CA VAL A 136 16.52 17.10 5.96
C VAL A 136 16.65 17.82 4.62
N TYR A 137 15.68 17.69 3.70
CA TYR A 137 15.69 18.44 2.44
C TYR A 137 15.70 19.95 2.68
N ALA A 138 14.81 20.44 3.54
CA ALA A 138 14.75 21.87 3.89
C ALA A 138 16.09 22.38 4.47
N ALA A 139 16.73 21.59 5.33
CA ALA A 139 18.04 21.94 5.90
C ALA A 139 19.15 21.91 4.83
N TYR A 140 19.15 20.93 3.94
CA TYR A 140 20.12 20.85 2.85
C TYR A 140 20.04 22.06 1.91
N GLU A 141 18.82 22.47 1.56
CA GLU A 141 18.55 23.64 0.73
C GLU A 141 18.67 24.97 1.48
N ARG A 142 18.97 24.91 2.79
CA ARG A 142 19.02 26.08 3.68
C ARG A 142 17.70 26.89 3.68
N SER A 143 16.60 26.22 3.46
CA SER A 143 15.26 26.78 3.57
C SER A 143 14.92 26.99 5.04
N GLY A 144 14.35 28.14 5.37
CA GLY A 144 13.88 28.44 6.74
C GLY A 144 12.62 27.66 7.14
N SER A 145 12.03 26.90 6.21
CA SER A 145 10.79 26.16 6.41
C SER A 145 10.74 24.91 5.53
N ILE A 146 9.92 23.93 5.95
CA ILE A 146 9.59 22.78 5.13
C ILE A 146 8.54 23.20 4.10
N THR A 147 8.84 23.04 2.80
CA THR A 147 7.91 23.38 1.72
C THR A 147 7.11 22.14 1.27
N ARG A 148 6.05 22.37 0.49
CA ARG A 148 5.27 21.30 -0.15
C ARG A 148 6.15 20.41 -1.04
N VAL A 149 7.13 20.98 -1.73
CA VAL A 149 8.07 20.23 -2.60
C VAL A 149 8.92 19.29 -1.76
N HIS A 150 9.48 19.76 -0.62
CA HIS A 150 10.23 18.91 0.31
C HIS A 150 9.40 17.72 0.80
N LEU A 151 8.11 17.95 1.11
CA LEU A 151 7.20 16.89 1.56
C LEU A 151 6.91 15.87 0.45
N ILE A 152 6.66 16.33 -0.77
CA ILE A 152 6.42 15.42 -1.91
C ILE A 152 7.67 14.57 -2.16
N HIS A 153 8.86 15.15 -2.22
CA HIS A 153 10.11 14.41 -2.39
C HIS A 153 10.33 13.40 -1.25
N ALA A 154 10.07 13.80 -0.02
CA ALA A 154 10.18 12.92 1.14
C ALA A 154 9.19 11.74 1.06
N VAL A 155 7.95 11.97 0.70
CA VAL A 155 6.92 10.92 0.51
C VAL A 155 7.33 9.98 -0.61
N LEU A 156 7.78 10.48 -1.74
CA LEU A 156 8.24 9.67 -2.86
C LEU A 156 9.40 8.76 -2.45
N LYS A 157 10.38 9.29 -1.71
CA LYS A 157 11.53 8.53 -1.24
C LYS A 157 11.18 7.52 -0.15
N THR A 158 10.48 7.96 0.92
CA THR A 158 10.31 7.14 2.13
C THR A 158 9.15 6.17 2.07
N ILE A 159 8.08 6.54 1.36
CA ILE A 159 6.84 5.75 1.27
C ILE A 159 6.78 4.95 -0.02
N HIS A 160 7.19 5.57 -1.13
CA HIS A 160 7.11 4.95 -2.47
C HIS A 160 8.46 4.43 -2.97
N HIS A 161 9.54 4.60 -2.19
CA HIS A 161 10.90 4.10 -2.50
C HIS A 161 11.42 4.53 -3.87
N VAL A 162 11.04 5.72 -4.31
CA VAL A 162 11.50 6.30 -5.56
C VAL A 162 12.95 6.73 -5.41
N PRO A 163 13.86 6.30 -6.31
CA PRO A 163 15.25 6.73 -6.25
C PRO A 163 15.38 8.24 -6.51
N PRO A 164 16.31 8.93 -5.83
CA PRO A 164 16.45 10.38 -5.91
C PRO A 164 17.11 10.89 -7.20
N GLU A 165 17.64 9.99 -8.03
CA GLU A 165 18.41 10.38 -9.21
C GLU A 165 17.50 10.58 -10.41
N VAL A 166 17.59 11.78 -11.01
CA VAL A 166 16.89 12.14 -12.24
C VAL A 166 17.84 11.92 -13.42
N TYR A 167 17.54 10.95 -14.26
CA TYR A 167 18.28 10.72 -15.51
C TYR A 167 17.63 11.46 -16.67
N PRO A 168 18.41 11.95 -17.66
CA PRO A 168 17.85 12.62 -18.81
C PRO A 168 17.00 11.67 -19.64
N VAL A 169 15.75 12.04 -19.86
CA VAL A 169 14.76 11.32 -20.68
C VAL A 169 14.44 12.15 -21.90
N SER A 170 14.19 11.50 -23.03
CA SER A 170 13.75 12.23 -24.21
C SER A 170 12.38 12.90 -23.95
N GLU A 171 12.18 14.07 -24.56
CA GLU A 171 10.89 14.78 -24.45
C GLU A 171 9.71 13.92 -24.93
N GLU A 172 9.93 13.10 -25.93
CA GLU A 172 8.92 12.16 -26.43
C GLU A 172 8.52 11.12 -25.35
N GLN A 173 9.49 10.58 -24.61
CA GLN A 173 9.21 9.65 -23.53
C GLN A 173 8.49 10.33 -22.37
N ARG A 174 8.92 11.55 -21.99
CA ARG A 174 8.21 12.36 -20.98
C ARG A 174 6.77 12.60 -21.38
N LYS A 175 6.54 13.02 -22.63
CA LYS A 175 5.19 13.26 -23.17
C LYS A 175 4.32 12.01 -23.12
N LYS A 176 4.86 10.85 -23.48
CA LYS A 176 4.12 9.59 -23.41
C LYS A 176 3.73 9.23 -21.98
N ALA A 177 4.65 9.38 -21.03
CA ALA A 177 4.37 9.17 -19.60
C ALA A 177 3.37 10.21 -19.06
N ALA A 178 3.49 11.47 -19.45
CA ALA A 178 2.57 12.53 -19.03
C ALA A 178 1.11 12.23 -19.44
N PHE A 179 0.89 11.79 -20.67
CA PHE A 179 -0.46 11.41 -21.12
C PHE A 179 -0.99 10.17 -20.38
N HIS A 180 -0.12 9.22 -20.06
CA HIS A 180 -0.49 8.04 -19.30
C HIS A 180 -0.94 8.43 -17.87
N GLU A 181 -0.15 9.21 -17.15
CA GLU A 181 -0.47 9.65 -15.80
C GLU A 181 -1.63 10.66 -15.76
N ALA A 182 -1.74 11.52 -16.77
CA ALA A 182 -2.90 12.38 -16.92
C ALA A 182 -4.20 11.57 -17.09
N GLY A 183 -4.14 10.41 -17.73
CA GLY A 183 -5.26 9.48 -17.82
C GLY A 183 -5.69 8.98 -16.45
N HIS A 184 -4.75 8.53 -15.61
CA HIS A 184 -5.03 8.11 -14.23
C HIS A 184 -5.61 9.25 -13.39
N ALA A 185 -5.02 10.45 -13.48
CA ALA A 185 -5.46 11.62 -12.73
C ALA A 185 -6.88 12.07 -13.16
N ALA A 186 -7.11 12.18 -14.46
CA ALA A 186 -8.41 12.54 -15.01
C ALA A 186 -9.49 11.56 -14.57
N MET A 187 -9.22 10.25 -14.67
CA MET A 187 -10.18 9.23 -14.24
C MET A 187 -10.47 9.33 -12.74
N LEU A 188 -9.46 9.55 -11.89
CA LEU A 188 -9.67 9.75 -10.45
C LEU A 188 -10.59 10.93 -10.16
N VAL A 189 -10.41 12.05 -10.87
CA VAL A 189 -11.29 13.21 -10.73
C VAL A 189 -12.74 12.88 -11.13
N LEU A 190 -12.92 12.09 -12.20
CA LEU A 190 -14.25 11.72 -12.70
C LEU A 190 -14.99 10.71 -11.81
N VAL A 191 -14.29 9.67 -11.34
CA VAL A 191 -14.95 8.56 -10.61
C VAL A 191 -14.90 8.72 -9.09
N ALA A 192 -13.99 9.53 -8.58
CA ALA A 192 -13.79 9.76 -7.15
C ALA A 192 -13.24 11.16 -6.87
N PRO A 193 -14.04 12.22 -7.06
CA PRO A 193 -13.61 13.59 -6.82
C PRO A 193 -12.97 13.79 -5.44
N GLY A 194 -11.85 14.50 -5.38
CA GLY A 194 -11.10 14.76 -4.15
C GLY A 194 -10.31 13.56 -3.60
N SER A 195 -10.17 12.48 -4.37
CA SER A 195 -9.34 11.33 -3.98
C SER A 195 -7.88 11.44 -4.44
N THR A 196 -7.56 12.30 -5.39
CA THR A 196 -6.20 12.52 -5.88
C THR A 196 -5.45 13.43 -4.92
N ALA A 197 -4.33 12.97 -4.36
CA ALA A 197 -3.46 13.76 -3.52
C ALA A 197 -2.40 14.51 -4.33
N PHE A 198 -1.74 13.82 -5.24
CA PHE A 198 -0.81 14.42 -6.21
C PHE A 198 -0.58 13.48 -7.40
N VAL A 199 -0.05 14.03 -8.48
CA VAL A 199 0.43 13.30 -9.66
C VAL A 199 1.81 13.84 -10.00
N THR A 200 2.72 12.97 -10.39
CA THR A 200 4.08 13.37 -10.75
C THR A 200 4.64 12.46 -11.82
N LEU A 201 5.63 12.94 -12.57
CA LEU A 201 6.44 12.12 -13.46
C LEU A 201 7.77 11.82 -12.79
N LEU A 202 8.13 10.56 -12.77
CA LEU A 202 9.36 10.06 -12.21
C LEU A 202 10.18 9.34 -13.27
N TYR A 203 11.47 9.32 -13.06
CA TYR A 203 12.37 8.65 -13.95
C TYR A 203 13.10 7.49 -13.24
N SER A 204 13.04 6.30 -13.83
CA SER A 204 13.76 5.15 -13.30
C SER A 204 15.14 5.01 -13.94
N PRO A 205 16.21 5.10 -13.16
CA PRO A 205 17.57 4.94 -13.67
C PRO A 205 17.82 3.52 -14.20
N THR A 206 17.16 2.52 -13.61
CA THR A 206 17.39 1.11 -13.93
C THR A 206 16.71 0.64 -15.22
N SER A 207 15.54 1.23 -15.56
CA SER A 207 14.78 0.85 -16.75
C SER A 207 14.95 1.79 -17.94
N GLY A 208 15.55 2.97 -17.74
CA GLY A 208 15.63 4.01 -18.75
C GLY A 208 14.25 4.55 -19.18
N SER A 209 13.24 4.31 -18.38
CA SER A 209 11.84 4.65 -18.66
C SER A 209 11.35 5.78 -17.75
N CYS A 210 10.61 6.70 -18.31
CA CYS A 210 9.82 7.65 -17.54
C CYS A 210 8.50 6.95 -17.16
N TYR A 211 8.21 6.93 -15.88
CA TYR A 211 6.92 6.52 -15.37
C TYR A 211 6.40 7.58 -14.41
N GLY A 212 5.12 7.67 -14.33
CA GLY A 212 4.48 8.59 -13.44
C GLY A 212 3.88 7.90 -12.24
N PHE A 213 3.30 8.70 -11.41
CA PHE A 213 2.69 8.25 -10.16
C PHE A 213 1.48 9.12 -9.83
N ALA A 214 0.29 8.52 -9.87
CA ALA A 214 -0.93 9.15 -9.40
C ALA A 214 -1.27 8.64 -8.00
N TYR A 215 -1.01 9.47 -6.98
CA TYR A 215 -1.26 9.12 -5.59
C TYR A 215 -2.69 9.48 -5.19
N ARG A 216 -3.37 8.52 -4.59
CA ARG A 216 -4.73 8.66 -4.08
C ARG A 216 -4.79 8.55 -2.56
N ASN A 217 -5.61 9.37 -1.94
CA ASN A 217 -5.77 9.43 -0.48
C ASN A 217 -6.97 8.65 0.06
N ARG A 218 -7.73 7.96 -0.80
CA ARG A 218 -8.91 7.19 -0.39
C ARG A 218 -8.98 5.84 -1.11
N PRO A 219 -9.45 4.79 -0.44
CA PRO A 219 -9.78 3.54 -1.12
C PRO A 219 -10.94 3.78 -2.11
N LEU A 220 -10.84 3.19 -3.28
CA LEU A 220 -11.86 3.28 -4.32
C LEU A 220 -12.76 2.05 -4.28
N GLY A 221 -14.02 2.23 -4.63
CA GLY A 221 -14.89 1.12 -4.99
C GLY A 221 -14.33 0.34 -6.20
N ARG A 222 -14.72 -0.93 -6.33
CA ARG A 222 -14.13 -1.83 -7.35
C ARG A 222 -14.14 -1.26 -8.77
N ARG A 223 -15.33 -0.83 -9.25
CA ARG A 223 -15.45 -0.26 -10.61
C ARG A 223 -14.51 0.94 -10.81
N ALA A 224 -14.51 1.88 -9.87
CA ALA A 224 -13.64 3.05 -9.92
C ALA A 224 -12.16 2.65 -9.92
N ASN A 225 -11.79 1.62 -9.16
CA ASN A 225 -10.44 1.10 -9.09
C ASN A 225 -9.99 0.50 -10.43
N ILE A 226 -10.84 -0.33 -11.06
CA ILE A 226 -10.56 -0.94 -12.37
C ILE A 226 -10.44 0.14 -13.45
N LEU A 227 -11.38 1.09 -13.50
CA LEU A 227 -11.35 2.20 -14.47
C LEU A 227 -10.08 3.05 -14.29
N THR A 228 -9.69 3.36 -13.05
CA THR A 228 -8.48 4.11 -12.77
C THR A 228 -7.23 3.39 -13.25
N PHE A 229 -7.09 2.08 -13.00
CA PHE A 229 -5.94 1.33 -13.51
C PHE A 229 -5.87 1.30 -15.04
N LEU A 230 -7.00 1.10 -15.71
CA LEU A 230 -7.03 1.02 -17.17
C LEU A 230 -6.94 2.39 -17.88
N SER A 231 -7.14 3.49 -17.15
CA SER A 231 -7.22 4.82 -17.74
C SER A 231 -5.90 5.37 -18.27
N GLY A 232 -4.75 5.00 -17.68
CA GLY A 232 -3.45 5.33 -18.22
C GLY A 232 -3.24 4.75 -19.61
N LYS A 233 -3.55 3.45 -19.76
CA LYS A 233 -3.56 2.78 -21.08
C LYS A 233 -4.56 3.42 -22.03
N ALA A 234 -5.77 3.72 -21.56
CA ALA A 234 -6.82 4.33 -22.39
C ALA A 234 -6.40 5.69 -22.92
N ALA A 235 -5.86 6.57 -22.07
CA ALA A 235 -5.36 7.89 -22.47
C ALA A 235 -4.20 7.80 -23.46
N TYR A 236 -3.27 6.88 -23.20
CA TYR A 236 -2.15 6.64 -24.11
C TYR A 236 -2.63 6.20 -25.50
N GLU A 237 -3.57 5.24 -25.58
CA GLU A 237 -4.11 4.77 -26.86
C GLU A 237 -4.95 5.82 -27.60
N LEU A 238 -5.71 6.64 -26.88
CA LEU A 238 -6.45 7.77 -27.45
C LEU A 238 -5.52 8.82 -28.08
N GLN A 239 -4.37 9.07 -27.48
CA GLN A 239 -3.43 10.08 -27.95
C GLN A 239 -2.48 9.58 -29.03
N PHE A 240 -1.98 8.34 -28.91
CA PHE A 240 -0.90 7.82 -29.75
C PHE A 240 -1.34 6.67 -30.69
N GLY A 241 -2.61 6.24 -30.59
CA GLY A 241 -3.20 5.23 -31.48
C GLY A 241 -2.70 3.79 -31.30
N ARG A 242 -1.83 3.55 -30.31
CA ARG A 242 -1.23 2.22 -30.06
C ARG A 242 -0.88 2.06 -28.59
N MET A 243 -0.72 0.79 -28.17
CA MET A 243 -0.31 0.46 -26.79
C MET A 243 1.12 0.92 -26.53
N GLY A 244 1.34 1.56 -25.38
CA GLY A 244 2.65 1.95 -24.88
C GLY A 244 3.32 0.86 -24.04
N PRO A 245 4.65 0.92 -23.89
CA PRO A 245 5.36 0.13 -22.90
C PRO A 245 5.02 0.63 -21.47
N GLY A 246 5.11 -0.24 -20.47
CA GLY A 246 4.97 0.14 -19.06
C GLY A 246 3.58 -0.08 -18.43
N CYS A 247 2.58 -0.52 -19.20
CA CYS A 247 1.21 -0.72 -18.71
C CYS A 247 0.96 -2.10 -18.05
N ASN A 248 1.99 -2.83 -17.64
CA ASN A 248 1.80 -4.19 -17.14
C ASN A 248 0.98 -4.23 -15.85
N ASP A 249 1.32 -3.38 -14.89
CA ASP A 249 0.60 -3.29 -13.61
C ASP A 249 -0.84 -2.79 -13.80
N ASP A 250 -1.06 -1.90 -14.76
CA ASP A 250 -2.37 -1.34 -15.09
C ASP A 250 -3.32 -2.37 -15.72
N ILE A 251 -2.79 -3.51 -16.15
CA ILE A 251 -3.59 -4.62 -16.67
C ILE A 251 -3.67 -5.74 -15.63
N THR A 252 -2.57 -6.08 -14.97
CA THR A 252 -2.51 -7.23 -14.04
C THR A 252 -3.32 -6.99 -12.78
N ARG A 253 -3.30 -5.77 -12.22
CA ARG A 253 -4.08 -5.42 -11.02
C ARG A 253 -5.59 -5.47 -11.26
N PRO A 254 -6.16 -4.83 -12.27
CA PRO A 254 -7.59 -4.98 -12.56
C PRO A 254 -7.97 -6.40 -12.96
N ALA A 255 -7.12 -7.15 -13.68
CA ALA A 255 -7.36 -8.54 -13.98
C ALA A 255 -7.48 -9.39 -12.70
N LYS A 256 -6.60 -9.16 -11.72
CA LYS A 256 -6.69 -9.80 -10.41
C LYS A 256 -8.00 -9.46 -9.69
N LEU A 257 -8.38 -8.19 -9.65
CA LEU A 257 -9.65 -7.74 -9.04
C LEU A 257 -10.88 -8.37 -9.70
N ILE A 258 -10.86 -8.54 -11.03
CA ILE A 258 -11.94 -9.19 -11.77
C ILE A 258 -11.96 -10.69 -11.47
N ARG A 259 -10.79 -11.37 -11.43
CA ARG A 259 -10.68 -12.79 -11.06
C ARG A 259 -11.22 -13.08 -9.68
N GLU A 260 -10.81 -12.31 -8.69
CA GLU A 260 -11.30 -12.43 -7.30
C GLU A 260 -12.82 -12.27 -7.26
N THR A 261 -13.37 -11.34 -8.03
CA THR A 261 -14.80 -11.13 -8.13
C THR A 261 -15.53 -12.31 -8.79
N ALA A 262 -14.99 -12.81 -9.88
CA ALA A 262 -15.59 -13.93 -10.59
C ALA A 262 -15.52 -15.22 -9.76
N ALA A 263 -14.40 -15.43 -9.05
CA ALA A 263 -14.17 -16.64 -8.25
C ALA A 263 -14.90 -16.63 -6.90
N GLU A 264 -14.92 -15.47 -6.21
CA GLU A 264 -15.37 -15.39 -4.81
C GLU A 264 -16.81 -14.90 -4.67
N LEU A 265 -17.26 -14.02 -5.55
CA LEU A 265 -18.53 -13.34 -5.40
C LEU A 265 -19.61 -13.74 -6.41
N GLY A 266 -19.31 -14.60 -7.37
CA GLY A 266 -20.27 -15.05 -8.39
C GLY A 266 -20.91 -13.92 -9.20
N SER A 267 -20.30 -12.73 -9.22
CA SER A 267 -20.93 -11.49 -9.68
C SER A 267 -20.90 -11.27 -11.20
N SER A 268 -20.25 -12.16 -11.94
CA SER A 268 -20.08 -12.02 -13.40
C SER A 268 -21.02 -12.91 -14.20
N GLY A 269 -22.18 -13.29 -13.65
CA GLY A 269 -23.15 -14.15 -14.33
C GLY A 269 -22.74 -15.63 -14.43
N MET A 270 -21.65 -16.00 -13.77
CA MET A 270 -21.18 -17.40 -13.68
C MET A 270 -22.03 -18.15 -12.67
N LEU A 271 -23.22 -18.59 -13.09
CA LEU A 271 -24.06 -19.47 -12.29
C LEU A 271 -23.47 -20.89 -12.34
N GLY A 272 -23.00 -21.40 -11.21
CA GLY A 272 -22.52 -22.77 -11.07
C GLY A 272 -21.01 -22.96 -10.95
N VAL A 273 -20.22 -21.89 -10.87
CA VAL A 273 -18.80 -21.99 -10.60
C VAL A 273 -18.56 -22.17 -9.09
N ASN A 274 -17.69 -23.10 -8.75
CA ASN A 274 -17.33 -23.39 -7.38
C ASN A 274 -16.59 -22.22 -6.73
N VAL A 275 -17.30 -21.46 -5.89
CA VAL A 275 -16.84 -20.21 -5.28
C VAL A 275 -15.75 -20.45 -4.21
N SER A 276 -15.54 -21.69 -3.78
CA SER A 276 -14.74 -21.96 -2.57
C SER A 276 -13.26 -22.29 -2.81
N GLY A 277 -12.79 -22.36 -4.05
CA GLY A 277 -11.38 -22.68 -4.35
C GLY A 277 -10.88 -24.03 -3.82
N ARG A 278 -11.76 -24.86 -3.26
CA ARG A 278 -11.42 -26.14 -2.61
C ARG A 278 -11.36 -27.32 -3.56
N TYR A 279 -11.77 -27.13 -4.81
CA TYR A 279 -11.66 -28.16 -5.85
C TYR A 279 -10.73 -27.65 -6.95
N SER A 280 -9.81 -28.52 -7.38
CA SER A 280 -8.94 -28.21 -8.52
C SER A 280 -9.82 -27.88 -9.73
N ASP A 281 -9.70 -26.67 -10.23
CA ASP A 281 -10.39 -26.26 -11.44
C ASP A 281 -9.98 -27.17 -12.58
N SER A 282 -10.96 -27.66 -13.34
CA SER A 282 -10.65 -28.29 -14.62
C SER A 282 -9.99 -27.25 -15.56
N GLU A 283 -9.13 -27.70 -16.43
CA GLU A 283 -8.47 -26.83 -17.43
C GLU A 283 -9.50 -26.02 -18.23
N ALA A 284 -10.65 -26.60 -18.53
CA ALA A 284 -11.79 -25.93 -19.18
C ALA A 284 -12.37 -24.80 -18.31
N GLY A 285 -12.51 -25.00 -17.01
CA GLY A 285 -13.03 -23.99 -16.09
C GLY A 285 -12.06 -22.81 -15.88
N LEU A 286 -10.75 -23.08 -15.92
CA LEU A 286 -9.73 -22.03 -15.92
C LEU A 286 -9.80 -21.18 -17.19
N LEU A 287 -9.92 -21.84 -18.35
CA LEU A 287 -10.03 -21.15 -19.65
C LEU A 287 -11.29 -20.28 -19.73
N GLU A 288 -12.41 -20.78 -19.24
CA GLU A 288 -13.69 -20.04 -19.22
C GLU A 288 -13.55 -18.77 -18.34
N ARG A 289 -12.95 -18.90 -17.15
CA ARG A 289 -12.70 -17.74 -16.27
C ARG A 289 -11.79 -16.71 -16.91
N GLU A 290 -10.69 -17.12 -17.51
CA GLU A 290 -9.79 -16.18 -18.20
C GLU A 290 -10.48 -15.51 -19.40
N THR A 291 -11.39 -16.20 -20.08
CA THR A 291 -12.20 -15.61 -21.14
C THR A 291 -13.11 -14.51 -20.60
N ILE A 292 -13.75 -14.73 -19.44
CA ILE A 292 -14.60 -13.73 -18.78
C ILE A 292 -13.74 -12.53 -18.29
N VAL A 293 -12.59 -12.81 -17.67
CA VAL A 293 -11.68 -11.75 -17.19
C VAL A 293 -11.26 -10.85 -18.35
N ARG A 294 -10.92 -11.46 -19.49
CA ARG A 294 -10.56 -10.72 -20.71
C ARG A 294 -11.70 -9.86 -21.23
N ALA A 295 -12.91 -10.44 -21.34
CA ALA A 295 -14.09 -9.70 -21.81
C ALA A 295 -14.43 -8.50 -20.90
N GLU A 296 -14.35 -8.69 -19.57
CA GLU A 296 -14.57 -7.62 -18.61
C GLU A 296 -13.48 -6.53 -18.68
N LEU A 297 -12.21 -6.91 -18.86
CA LEU A 297 -11.11 -5.94 -19.05
C LEU A 297 -11.34 -5.10 -20.34
N GLU A 298 -11.73 -5.74 -21.44
CA GLU A 298 -12.02 -5.06 -22.69
C GLU A 298 -13.21 -4.10 -22.55
N ARG A 299 -14.27 -4.52 -21.84
CA ARG A 299 -15.43 -3.68 -21.52
C ARG A 299 -15.05 -2.45 -20.70
N TYR A 300 -14.27 -2.63 -19.60
CA TYR A 300 -13.83 -1.52 -18.77
C TYR A 300 -12.83 -0.60 -19.49
N LEU A 301 -11.97 -1.14 -20.34
CA LEU A 301 -11.06 -0.33 -21.16
C LEU A 301 -11.83 0.53 -22.16
N PHE A 302 -12.87 -0.03 -22.78
CA PHE A 302 -13.76 0.71 -23.66
C PHE A 302 -14.47 1.84 -22.90
N GLU A 303 -15.05 1.54 -21.75
CA GLU A 303 -15.69 2.52 -20.87
C GLU A 303 -14.71 3.65 -20.45
N ALA A 304 -13.49 3.29 -20.06
CA ALA A 304 -12.46 4.28 -19.73
C ALA A 304 -12.11 5.19 -20.91
N LYS A 305 -12.01 4.65 -22.12
CA LYS A 305 -11.79 5.44 -23.35
C LYS A 305 -12.94 6.40 -23.63
N GLU A 306 -14.18 5.97 -23.54
CA GLU A 306 -15.35 6.83 -23.74
C GLU A 306 -15.37 8.00 -22.75
N MET A 307 -15.10 7.71 -21.47
CA MET A 307 -15.05 8.73 -20.43
C MET A 307 -13.93 9.75 -20.69
N LEU A 308 -12.71 9.29 -21.01
CA LEU A 308 -11.57 10.18 -21.26
C LEU A 308 -11.72 10.93 -22.60
N ALA A 309 -12.28 10.32 -23.63
CA ALA A 309 -12.56 10.98 -24.90
C ALA A 309 -13.53 12.17 -24.72
N SER A 310 -14.55 12.00 -23.87
CA SER A 310 -15.50 13.07 -23.52
C SER A 310 -14.86 14.20 -22.71
N HIS A 311 -13.68 13.97 -22.08
CA HIS A 311 -12.94 14.93 -21.27
C HIS A 311 -11.51 15.16 -21.79
N ARG A 312 -11.35 15.09 -23.11
CA ARG A 312 -10.03 15.14 -23.78
C ARG A 312 -9.23 16.39 -23.42
N GLN A 313 -9.90 17.53 -23.29
CA GLN A 313 -9.23 18.79 -22.91
C GLN A 313 -8.61 18.71 -21.52
N MET A 314 -9.32 18.16 -20.55
CA MET A 314 -8.78 17.95 -19.18
C MET A 314 -7.55 17.04 -19.18
N VAL A 315 -7.57 15.95 -19.95
CA VAL A 315 -6.39 15.06 -20.08
C VAL A 315 -5.21 15.80 -20.70
N GLN A 316 -5.45 16.63 -21.71
CA GLN A 316 -4.42 17.42 -22.37
C GLN A 316 -3.79 18.44 -21.38
N GLU A 317 -4.61 19.21 -20.68
CA GLU A 317 -4.16 20.21 -19.70
C GLU A 317 -3.36 19.57 -18.57
N LEU A 318 -3.81 18.42 -18.07
CA LEU A 318 -3.06 17.66 -17.04
C LEU A 318 -1.72 17.14 -17.59
N ALA A 319 -1.69 16.64 -18.81
CA ALA A 319 -0.46 16.15 -19.43
C ALA A 319 0.54 17.29 -19.67
N GLU A 320 0.08 18.47 -20.09
CA GLU A 320 0.91 19.66 -20.27
C GLU A 320 1.47 20.14 -18.93
N ALA A 321 0.66 20.23 -17.88
CA ALA A 321 1.10 20.59 -16.53
C ALA A 321 2.12 19.61 -15.94
N LEU A 322 2.09 18.32 -16.32
CA LEU A 322 3.08 17.33 -15.92
C LEU A 322 4.41 17.44 -16.69
N MET A 323 4.43 18.17 -17.79
CA MET A 323 5.64 18.40 -18.59
C MET A 323 6.42 19.63 -18.13
N GLU A 324 5.76 20.59 -17.46
CA GLU A 324 6.40 21.75 -16.82
C GLU A 324 7.22 21.34 -15.59
#